data_14ea44400c55d005032f25cc4151570d
#
_entry.id   14ea44400c55d005032f25cc4151570d
#
_cell.length_a   1.000
_cell.length_b   1.000
_cell.length_c   1.000
_cell.angle_alpha   90.00
_cell.angle_beta   90.00
_cell.angle_gamma   90.00
#
_symmetry.space_group_name_H-M   'P 1'
#
loop_
_entity.id
_entity.type
_entity.pdbx_description
1 polymer ?
#
loop_
_entity_poly.entity_id
_entity_poly.type
_entity_poly.pdbx_seq_one_letter_code
_entity_poly.pdbx_strand_id
1 'polypeptide(L)'
;MPKTIHLCWFGGGDYPVEVKACLDTWRRILPDYKIRVWTGDDARALGIPYVNEALDCRKWAFACDVVRFYAVYTEGGVYMDSDIFLYSRFDDIAATDADFITFHEKCDPDHEDFGLQAAMFMGVKGNRFCREMLDHYAKEHFLNEDGSMNLLISPMRMRDVASRHGYVAEDREMRLDILTVLPTRRLKPRKRYPRSKDCIGEHRVVGSWRKRPLGRRITKRIEHLWRAVRYAICHK
;
A
#
# COMPACT_ATOMS: atom_id res chain seq x y z
N MET A 1 16.78 -2.01 -8.12
CA MET A 1 16.08 -2.53 -6.93
C MET A 1 15.89 -4.03 -7.05
N PRO A 2 15.82 -4.83 -5.93
CA PRO A 2 15.52 -6.25 -5.98
C PRO A 2 14.15 -6.54 -6.62
N LYS A 3 14.06 -7.62 -7.40
CA LYS A 3 12.80 -8.08 -8.01
C LYS A 3 11.98 -8.90 -7.01
N THR A 4 11.65 -8.30 -5.88
CA THR A 4 10.81 -8.88 -4.83
C THR A 4 9.60 -7.98 -4.59
N ILE A 5 8.41 -8.57 -4.61
CA ILE A 5 7.16 -7.92 -4.22
C ILE A 5 6.80 -8.39 -2.81
N HIS A 6 6.65 -7.44 -1.89
CA HIS A 6 6.20 -7.70 -0.53
C HIS A 6 4.70 -7.50 -0.44
N LEU A 7 4.00 -8.49 0.11
CA LEU A 7 2.56 -8.49 0.36
C LEU A 7 2.32 -8.85 1.84
N CYS A 8 1.54 -8.05 2.55
CA CYS A 8 1.08 -8.39 3.90
C CYS A 8 -0.28 -9.10 3.85
N TRP A 9 -0.37 -10.27 4.53
CA TRP A 9 -1.62 -11.02 4.66
C TRP A 9 -1.74 -11.65 6.06
N PHE A 10 -2.27 -10.90 7.02
CA PHE A 10 -2.24 -11.25 8.45
C PHE A 10 -3.46 -12.04 8.93
N GLY A 11 -4.60 -11.92 8.26
CA GLY A 11 -5.83 -12.57 8.68
C GLY A 11 -5.88 -14.07 8.41
N GLY A 12 -4.90 -14.64 7.71
CA GLY A 12 -4.90 -16.03 7.26
C GLY A 12 -6.03 -16.34 6.26
N GLY A 13 -6.21 -17.62 5.95
CA GLY A 13 -7.27 -18.09 5.05
C GLY A 13 -7.03 -17.77 3.57
N ASP A 14 -8.02 -18.16 2.76
CA ASP A 14 -7.98 -17.98 1.32
C ASP A 14 -8.11 -16.51 0.89
N TYR A 15 -7.41 -16.16 -0.18
CA TYR A 15 -7.58 -14.84 -0.80
C TYR A 15 -9.00 -14.70 -1.39
N PRO A 16 -9.69 -13.58 -1.11
CA PRO A 16 -10.91 -13.23 -1.84
C PRO A 16 -10.68 -13.16 -3.36
N VAL A 17 -11.75 -13.34 -4.13
CA VAL A 17 -11.67 -13.36 -5.61
C VAL A 17 -11.02 -12.11 -6.17
N GLU A 18 -11.30 -10.94 -5.59
CA GLU A 18 -10.71 -9.67 -6.02
C GLU A 18 -9.19 -9.63 -5.77
N VAL A 19 -8.75 -10.16 -4.65
CA VAL A 19 -7.32 -10.27 -4.33
C VAL A 19 -6.65 -11.26 -5.28
N LYS A 20 -7.26 -12.43 -5.53
CA LYS A 20 -6.77 -13.39 -6.51
C LYS A 20 -6.59 -12.73 -7.88
N ALA A 21 -7.60 -11.98 -8.35
CA ALA A 21 -7.53 -11.26 -9.62
C ALA A 21 -6.39 -10.23 -9.68
N CYS A 22 -6.06 -9.54 -8.57
CA CYS A 22 -4.91 -8.65 -8.50
C CYS A 22 -3.60 -9.43 -8.56
N LEU A 23 -3.44 -10.46 -7.75
CA LEU A 23 -2.24 -11.31 -7.71
C LEU A 23 -1.98 -12.00 -9.06
N ASP A 24 -3.02 -12.39 -9.80
CA ASP A 24 -2.88 -12.97 -11.14
C ASP A 24 -2.31 -11.96 -12.14
N THR A 25 -2.64 -10.66 -12.01
CA THR A 25 -1.98 -9.64 -12.84
C THR A 25 -0.49 -9.51 -12.50
N TRP A 26 -0.11 -9.63 -11.22
CA TRP A 26 1.30 -9.57 -10.82
C TRP A 26 2.10 -10.73 -11.42
N ARG A 27 1.60 -11.97 -11.25
CA ARG A 27 2.26 -13.18 -11.80
C ARG A 27 2.40 -13.13 -13.32
N ARG A 28 1.38 -12.65 -14.02
CA ARG A 28 1.36 -12.55 -15.48
C ARG A 28 2.27 -11.45 -16.01
N ILE A 29 2.27 -10.27 -15.38
CA ILE A 29 2.98 -9.08 -15.86
C ILE A 29 4.44 -9.06 -15.38
N LEU A 30 4.70 -9.61 -14.19
CA LEU A 30 5.98 -9.64 -13.52
C LEU A 30 6.41 -11.07 -13.17
N PRO A 31 6.51 -12.00 -14.16
CA PRO A 31 6.82 -13.42 -13.89
C PRO A 31 8.22 -13.62 -13.30
N ASP A 32 9.10 -12.65 -13.46
CA ASP A 32 10.47 -12.61 -12.95
C ASP A 32 10.60 -11.98 -11.55
N TYR A 33 9.47 -11.56 -10.93
CA TYR A 33 9.44 -11.07 -9.56
C TYR A 33 9.03 -12.17 -8.59
N LYS A 34 9.75 -12.29 -7.47
CA LYS A 34 9.36 -13.14 -6.35
C LYS A 34 8.31 -12.42 -5.50
N ILE A 35 7.18 -13.08 -5.20
CA ILE A 35 6.20 -12.57 -4.24
C ILE A 35 6.54 -13.14 -2.86
N ARG A 36 6.87 -12.28 -1.90
CA ARG A 36 7.03 -12.60 -0.49
C ARG A 36 5.78 -12.18 0.27
N VAL A 37 5.10 -13.14 0.87
CA VAL A 37 3.96 -12.90 1.75
C VAL A 37 4.46 -12.78 3.18
N TRP A 38 4.14 -11.68 3.84
CA TRP A 38 4.34 -11.45 5.25
C TRP A 38 3.08 -11.88 6.00
N THR A 39 3.23 -12.84 6.91
CA THR A 39 2.15 -13.40 7.72
C THR A 39 2.00 -12.65 9.05
N GLY A 40 0.95 -12.98 9.81
CA GLY A 40 0.79 -12.46 11.17
C GLY A 40 1.93 -12.88 12.10
N ASP A 41 2.48 -14.09 11.92
CA ASP A 41 3.61 -14.59 12.71
C ASP A 41 4.90 -13.83 12.35
N ASP A 42 5.16 -13.58 11.06
CA ASP A 42 6.27 -12.73 10.64
C ASP A 42 6.18 -11.34 11.28
N ALA A 43 4.98 -10.75 11.27
CA ALA A 43 4.74 -9.43 11.83
C ALA A 43 4.97 -9.40 13.36
N ARG A 44 4.50 -10.42 14.09
CA ARG A 44 4.73 -10.55 15.54
C ARG A 44 6.20 -10.72 15.90
N ALA A 45 6.94 -11.48 15.09
CA ALA A 45 8.37 -11.72 15.28
C ALA A 45 9.22 -10.43 15.21
N LEU A 46 8.68 -9.32 14.66
CA LEU A 46 9.37 -8.02 14.66
C LEU A 46 9.50 -7.42 16.06
N GLY A 47 8.67 -7.83 17.02
CA GLY A 47 8.70 -7.33 18.39
C GLY A 47 8.31 -5.85 18.54
N ILE A 48 7.69 -5.25 17.52
CA ILE A 48 7.29 -3.83 17.52
C ILE A 48 5.95 -3.69 18.26
N PRO A 49 5.87 -2.90 19.36
CA PRO A 49 4.66 -2.78 20.17
C PRO A 49 3.43 -2.38 19.36
N TYR A 50 3.53 -1.33 18.55
CA TYR A 50 2.45 -0.86 17.66
C TYR A 50 1.87 -1.99 16.79
N VAL A 51 2.73 -2.83 16.22
CA VAL A 51 2.33 -3.95 15.35
C VAL A 51 1.55 -4.99 16.16
N ASN A 52 2.09 -5.39 17.32
CA ASN A 52 1.48 -6.42 18.17
C ASN A 52 0.11 -5.98 18.69
N GLU A 53 0.00 -4.74 19.17
CA GLU A 53 -1.24 -4.15 19.63
C GLU A 53 -2.31 -4.08 18.50
N ALA A 54 -1.90 -3.68 17.30
CA ALA A 54 -2.78 -3.64 16.14
C ALA A 54 -3.26 -5.05 15.72
N LEU A 55 -2.37 -6.05 15.79
CA LEU A 55 -2.71 -7.46 15.52
C LEU A 55 -3.70 -8.01 16.56
N ASP A 56 -3.48 -7.72 17.84
CA ASP A 56 -4.36 -8.16 18.94
C ASP A 56 -5.76 -7.55 18.82
N CYS A 57 -5.83 -6.30 18.37
CA CYS A 57 -7.07 -5.61 18.05
C CYS A 57 -7.70 -6.05 16.70
N ARG A 58 -7.08 -6.99 15.97
CA ARG A 58 -7.50 -7.41 14.62
C ARG A 58 -7.60 -6.24 13.63
N LYS A 59 -6.72 -5.26 13.80
CA LYS A 59 -6.61 -4.08 12.92
C LYS A 59 -5.48 -4.27 11.91
N TRP A 60 -5.62 -5.30 11.08
CA TRP A 60 -4.60 -5.77 10.14
C TRP A 60 -3.97 -4.66 9.29
N ALA A 61 -4.77 -3.68 8.85
CA ALA A 61 -4.27 -2.58 8.03
C ALA A 61 -3.24 -1.71 8.78
N PHE A 62 -3.45 -1.47 10.08
CA PHE A 62 -2.52 -0.68 10.90
C PHE A 62 -1.24 -1.44 11.22
N ALA A 63 -1.31 -2.75 11.49
CA ALA A 63 -0.11 -3.58 11.59
C ALA A 63 0.68 -3.56 10.26
N CYS A 64 -0.02 -3.65 9.13
CA CYS A 64 0.55 -3.57 7.79
C CYS A 64 1.25 -2.23 7.53
N ASP A 65 0.74 -1.13 8.09
CA ASP A 65 1.32 0.21 7.94
C ASP A 65 2.77 0.30 8.44
N VAL A 66 3.18 -0.57 9.35
CA VAL A 66 4.58 -0.68 9.80
C VAL A 66 5.35 -1.73 8.99
N VAL A 67 4.78 -2.92 8.84
CA VAL A 67 5.46 -4.07 8.20
C VAL A 67 5.84 -3.77 6.75
N ARG A 68 5.05 -2.96 6.02
CA ARG A 68 5.37 -2.55 4.65
C ARG A 68 6.70 -1.79 4.54
N PHE A 69 6.99 -0.88 5.49
CA PHE A 69 8.25 -0.15 5.53
C PHE A 69 9.40 -1.03 6.02
N TYR A 70 9.15 -1.89 7.01
CA TYR A 70 10.13 -2.85 7.48
C TYR A 70 10.60 -3.79 6.37
N ALA A 71 9.68 -4.32 5.58
CA ALA A 71 9.98 -5.22 4.46
C ALA A 71 10.90 -4.57 3.43
N VAL A 72 10.55 -3.36 2.97
CA VAL A 72 11.36 -2.64 1.97
C VAL A 72 12.66 -2.12 2.58
N TYR A 73 12.68 -1.72 3.85
CA TYR A 73 13.91 -1.31 4.52
C TYR A 73 14.93 -2.46 4.61
N THR A 74 14.47 -3.64 5.02
CA THR A 74 15.37 -4.78 5.31
C THR A 74 15.80 -5.54 4.06
N GLU A 75 14.96 -5.60 3.03
CA GLU A 75 15.20 -6.43 1.84
C GLU A 75 15.31 -5.63 0.55
N GLY A 76 14.80 -4.41 0.53
CA GLY A 76 14.55 -3.68 -0.72
C GLY A 76 13.43 -4.30 -1.53
N GLY A 77 13.13 -3.73 -2.70
CA GLY A 77 12.08 -4.24 -3.60
C GLY A 77 10.83 -3.38 -3.57
N VAL A 78 9.70 -3.99 -3.84
CA VAL A 78 8.40 -3.31 -4.06
C VAL A 78 7.40 -3.79 -3.04
N TYR A 79 6.78 -2.89 -2.29
CA TYR A 79 5.60 -3.19 -1.51
C TYR A 79 4.34 -2.96 -2.35
N MET A 80 3.39 -3.89 -2.29
CA MET A 80 2.07 -3.72 -2.90
C MET A 80 0.97 -4.25 -1.98
N ASP A 81 -0.06 -3.43 -1.75
CA ASP A 81 -1.31 -3.89 -1.11
C ASP A 81 -2.00 -4.93 -2.01
N SER A 82 -2.68 -5.88 -1.38
CA SER A 82 -3.36 -7.01 -2.05
C SER A 82 -4.41 -6.60 -3.08
N ASP A 83 -4.81 -5.34 -3.13
CA ASP A 83 -5.78 -4.77 -4.04
C ASP A 83 -5.19 -3.83 -5.11
N ILE A 84 -3.87 -3.88 -5.31
CA ILE A 84 -3.20 -3.28 -6.48
C ILE A 84 -3.42 -4.16 -7.70
N PHE A 85 -4.02 -3.61 -8.74
CA PHE A 85 -4.22 -4.27 -10.03
C PHE A 85 -3.27 -3.69 -11.06
N LEU A 86 -2.35 -4.49 -11.60
CA LEU A 86 -1.37 -4.05 -12.59
C LEU A 86 -1.95 -4.08 -14.01
N TYR A 87 -1.51 -3.12 -14.82
CA TYR A 87 -1.77 -3.03 -16.25
C TYR A 87 -0.52 -3.30 -17.08
N SER A 88 0.65 -2.90 -16.57
CA SER A 88 1.95 -3.02 -17.26
C SER A 88 3.08 -3.19 -16.27
N ARG A 89 4.27 -3.52 -16.77
CA ARG A 89 5.52 -3.50 -16.01
C ARG A 89 5.88 -2.08 -15.58
N PHE A 90 6.77 -1.98 -14.59
CA PHE A 90 7.29 -0.72 -14.04
C PHE A 90 8.82 -0.74 -13.90
N ASP A 91 9.50 -1.52 -14.75
CA ASP A 91 10.97 -1.64 -14.72
C ASP A 91 11.65 -0.29 -14.98
N ASP A 92 11.04 0.58 -15.80
CA ASP A 92 11.48 1.96 -16.03
C ASP A 92 11.55 2.79 -14.72
N ILE A 93 10.58 2.60 -13.84
CA ILE A 93 10.52 3.25 -12.54
C ILE A 93 11.58 2.65 -11.60
N ALA A 94 11.65 1.31 -11.53
CA ALA A 94 12.54 0.58 -10.63
C ALA A 94 14.02 0.72 -11.00
N ALA A 95 14.35 1.10 -12.24
CA ALA A 95 15.71 1.28 -12.74
C ALA A 95 16.28 2.68 -12.48
N THR A 96 15.53 3.59 -11.86
CA THR A 96 16.03 4.93 -11.53
C THR A 96 17.02 4.90 -10.36
N ASP A 97 17.83 5.95 -10.22
CA ASP A 97 18.80 6.10 -9.12
C ASP A 97 18.17 6.48 -7.78
N ALA A 98 16.84 6.57 -7.71
CA ALA A 98 16.14 6.93 -6.49
C ALA A 98 16.18 5.80 -5.45
N ASP A 99 16.50 6.12 -4.20
CA ASP A 99 16.55 5.17 -3.09
C ASP A 99 15.14 4.71 -2.66
N PHE A 100 14.13 5.59 -2.78
CA PHE A 100 12.74 5.29 -2.49
C PHE A 100 11.82 6.02 -3.48
N ILE A 101 10.80 5.32 -3.97
CA ILE A 101 9.84 5.85 -4.94
C ILE A 101 8.42 5.53 -4.48
N THR A 102 7.57 6.55 -4.51
CA THR A 102 6.13 6.41 -4.30
C THR A 102 5.37 7.28 -5.29
N PHE A 103 4.05 7.37 -5.12
CA PHE A 103 3.16 8.12 -6.01
C PHE A 103 2.36 9.13 -5.19
N HIS A 104 1.89 10.20 -5.85
CA HIS A 104 0.85 11.01 -5.26
C HIS A 104 -0.43 10.19 -5.11
N GLU A 105 -1.10 10.32 -3.98
CA GLU A 105 -2.44 9.83 -3.78
C GLU A 105 -3.41 11.01 -3.84
N LYS A 106 -4.07 11.19 -4.99
CA LYS A 106 -5.13 12.18 -5.12
C LYS A 106 -6.39 11.66 -4.45
N CYS A 107 -6.79 12.31 -3.38
CA CYS A 107 -8.05 12.04 -2.72
C CYS A 107 -9.23 12.64 -3.49
N ASP A 108 -10.42 12.26 -3.09
CA ASP A 108 -11.67 12.87 -3.53
C ASP A 108 -11.59 14.38 -3.31
N PRO A 109 -12.06 15.23 -4.26
CA PRO A 109 -12.14 16.67 -4.02
C PRO A 109 -12.87 17.07 -2.73
N ASP A 110 -13.76 16.19 -2.25
CA ASP A 110 -14.55 16.38 -1.03
C ASP A 110 -13.87 15.81 0.23
N HIS A 111 -12.63 15.30 0.12
CA HIS A 111 -11.87 14.71 1.23
C HIS A 111 -10.45 15.27 1.25
N GLU A 112 -9.86 15.32 2.46
CA GLU A 112 -8.47 15.74 2.63
C GLU A 112 -7.52 14.96 1.70
N ASP A 113 -6.64 15.69 1.03
CA ASP A 113 -5.57 15.11 0.23
C ASP A 113 -4.53 14.47 1.16
N PHE A 114 -4.47 13.14 1.14
CA PHE A 114 -3.49 12.41 1.95
C PHE A 114 -2.06 12.57 1.42
N GLY A 115 -1.91 12.97 0.16
CA GLY A 115 -0.63 13.32 -0.44
C GLY A 115 0.14 12.14 -1.02
N LEU A 116 0.50 11.12 -0.25
CA LEU A 116 1.35 10.01 -0.69
C LEU A 116 0.64 8.66 -0.68
N GLN A 117 0.93 7.85 -1.71
CA GLN A 117 0.38 6.52 -1.88
C GLN A 117 1.12 5.48 -1.02
N ALA A 118 0.43 4.92 -0.02
CA ALA A 118 1.00 3.88 0.84
C ALA A 118 0.76 2.45 0.30
N ALA A 119 -0.18 2.28 -0.65
CA ALA A 119 -0.54 0.95 -1.14
C ALA A 119 0.46 0.38 -2.16
N MET A 120 1.33 1.20 -2.76
CA MET A 120 2.43 0.76 -3.61
C MET A 120 3.58 1.75 -3.53
N PHE A 121 4.75 1.23 -3.21
CA PHE A 121 6.01 1.96 -3.26
C PHE A 121 7.17 0.98 -3.43
N MET A 122 8.35 1.50 -3.75
CA MET A 122 9.53 0.68 -3.93
C MET A 122 10.77 1.39 -3.39
N GLY A 123 11.77 0.60 -2.98
CA GLY A 123 13.00 1.17 -2.45
C GLY A 123 14.17 0.20 -2.43
N VAL A 124 15.37 0.75 -2.32
CA VAL A 124 16.57 -0.03 -2.06
C VAL A 124 16.60 -0.46 -0.59
N LYS A 125 17.33 -1.53 -0.30
CA LYS A 125 17.59 -1.94 1.08
C LYS A 125 18.30 -0.82 1.85
N GLY A 126 17.83 -0.53 3.07
CA GLY A 126 18.42 0.49 3.93
C GLY A 126 18.07 1.93 3.58
N ASN A 127 17.10 2.17 2.67
CA ASN A 127 16.72 3.53 2.26
C ASN A 127 16.28 4.41 3.44
N ARG A 128 16.60 5.69 3.35
CA ARG A 128 16.37 6.66 4.44
C ARG A 128 14.89 6.88 4.73
N PHE A 129 14.03 6.91 3.69
CA PHE A 129 12.61 7.17 3.90
C PHE A 129 11.96 6.08 4.76
N CYS A 130 12.19 4.79 4.46
CA CYS A 130 11.68 3.70 5.30
C CYS A 130 12.28 3.74 6.71
N ARG A 131 13.55 4.14 6.87
CA ARG A 131 14.16 4.33 8.18
C ARG A 131 13.40 5.35 9.01
N GLU A 132 13.15 6.54 8.46
CA GLU A 132 12.45 7.60 9.18
C GLU A 132 11.00 7.23 9.50
N MET A 133 10.32 6.47 8.61
CA MET A 133 9.00 5.92 8.90
C MET A 133 9.02 4.93 10.06
N LEU A 134 10.00 4.03 10.10
CA LEU A 134 10.15 3.05 11.20
C LEU A 134 10.51 3.74 12.53
N ASP A 135 11.39 4.74 12.51
CA ASP A 135 11.76 5.55 13.68
C ASP A 135 10.56 6.33 14.23
N HIS A 136 9.62 6.71 13.36
CA HIS A 136 8.36 7.33 13.75
C HIS A 136 7.46 6.33 14.47
N TYR A 137 7.22 5.15 13.90
CA TYR A 137 6.40 4.10 14.51
C TYR A 137 7.01 3.48 15.77
N ALA A 138 8.34 3.49 15.91
CA ALA A 138 9.01 3.00 17.11
C ALA A 138 8.69 3.81 18.37
N LYS A 139 8.21 5.03 18.21
CA LYS A 139 7.82 5.96 19.30
C LYS A 139 6.32 5.95 19.58
N GLU A 140 5.55 5.17 18.83
CA GLU A 140 4.10 5.16 18.91
C GLU A 140 3.56 3.83 19.44
N HIS A 141 2.41 3.90 20.05
CA HIS A 141 1.54 2.77 20.37
C HIS A 141 0.28 2.83 19.51
N PHE A 142 -0.27 1.67 19.16
CA PHE A 142 -1.57 1.59 18.52
C PHE A 142 -2.71 1.82 19.50
N LEU A 143 -2.50 1.42 20.77
CA LEU A 143 -3.39 1.72 21.90
C LEU A 143 -2.85 2.91 22.69
N ASN A 144 -3.67 3.95 22.80
CA ASN A 144 -3.39 5.10 23.67
C ASN A 144 -3.53 4.69 25.16
N GLU A 145 -3.02 5.52 26.07
CA GLU A 145 -3.09 5.26 27.52
C GLU A 145 -4.53 5.11 28.03
N ASP A 146 -5.50 5.76 27.39
CA ASP A 146 -6.94 5.67 27.71
C ASP A 146 -7.63 4.44 27.06
N GLY A 147 -6.87 3.57 26.37
CA GLY A 147 -7.37 2.39 25.66
C GLY A 147 -8.01 2.70 24.30
N SER A 148 -8.07 3.95 23.87
CA SER A 148 -8.51 4.29 22.52
C SER A 148 -7.47 3.89 21.48
N MET A 149 -7.90 3.74 20.21
CA MET A 149 -7.01 3.33 19.12
C MET A 149 -6.45 4.55 18.38
N ASN A 150 -5.15 4.55 18.14
CA ASN A 150 -4.49 5.50 17.24
C ASN A 150 -4.85 5.14 15.80
N LEU A 151 -5.81 5.84 15.20
CA LEU A 151 -6.32 5.59 13.86
C LEU A 151 -5.69 6.49 12.79
N LEU A 152 -4.55 7.13 13.08
CA LEU A 152 -3.79 7.88 12.09
C LEU A 152 -3.23 6.91 11.04
N ILE A 153 -3.55 7.15 9.78
CA ILE A 153 -3.20 6.25 8.66
C ILE A 153 -1.81 6.55 8.09
N SER A 154 -1.19 5.52 7.50
CA SER A 154 0.15 5.60 6.91
C SER A 154 0.34 6.74 5.89
N PRO A 155 -0.57 7.02 4.95
CA PRO A 155 -0.43 8.15 4.02
C PRO A 155 -0.19 9.50 4.70
N MET A 156 -0.83 9.76 5.84
CA MET A 156 -0.64 11.01 6.60
C MET A 156 0.75 11.07 7.22
N ARG A 157 1.21 9.97 7.84
CA ARG A 157 2.58 9.88 8.38
C ARG A 157 3.64 10.01 7.29
N MET A 158 3.42 9.36 6.14
CA MET A 158 4.31 9.51 4.98
C MET A 158 4.43 10.98 4.54
N ARG A 159 3.29 11.69 4.48
CA ARG A 159 3.27 13.12 4.16
C ARG A 159 4.06 13.93 5.19
N ASP A 160 3.86 13.68 6.47
CA ASP A 160 4.54 14.41 7.54
C ASP A 160 6.07 14.20 7.49
N VAL A 161 6.53 12.96 7.23
CA VAL A 161 7.95 12.69 7.00
C VAL A 161 8.44 13.38 5.73
N ALA A 162 7.76 13.20 4.60
CA ALA A 162 8.18 13.77 3.32
C ALA A 162 8.21 15.31 3.32
N SER A 163 7.31 15.97 4.05
CA SER A 163 7.24 17.44 4.16
C SER A 163 8.50 18.04 4.80
N ARG A 164 9.16 17.30 5.70
CA ARG A 164 10.46 17.72 6.27
C ARG A 164 11.58 17.76 5.23
N HIS A 165 11.39 17.06 4.11
CA HIS A 165 12.31 16.95 2.99
C HIS A 165 11.84 17.75 1.76
N GLY A 166 10.90 18.69 1.94
CA GLY A 166 10.43 19.59 0.89
C GLY A 166 9.28 19.05 0.03
N TYR A 167 8.59 17.98 0.45
CA TYR A 167 7.38 17.53 -0.24
C TYR A 167 6.26 18.55 -0.13
N VAL A 168 5.61 18.82 -1.24
CA VAL A 168 4.37 19.59 -1.36
C VAL A 168 3.31 18.77 -2.08
N ALA A 169 2.03 18.94 -1.73
CA ALA A 169 0.92 18.16 -2.29
C ALA A 169 0.51 18.68 -3.69
N GLU A 170 1.42 18.61 -4.65
CA GLU A 170 1.21 18.96 -6.05
C GLU A 170 1.37 17.74 -6.94
N ASP A 171 0.39 17.44 -7.81
CA ASP A 171 0.38 16.25 -8.67
C ASP A 171 1.38 16.34 -9.83
N ARG A 172 2.67 16.40 -9.49
CA ARG A 172 3.82 16.41 -10.42
C ARG A 172 4.93 15.50 -9.93
N GLU A 173 5.86 15.14 -10.79
CA GLU A 173 7.07 14.45 -10.36
C GLU A 173 7.89 15.34 -9.45
N MET A 174 8.32 14.79 -8.30
CA MET A 174 9.19 15.45 -7.35
C MET A 174 10.36 14.52 -7.01
N ARG A 175 11.58 15.06 -7.10
CA ARG A 175 12.80 14.36 -6.70
C ARG A 175 13.40 15.09 -5.52
N LEU A 176 13.29 14.46 -4.36
CA LEU A 176 13.77 14.94 -3.08
C LEU A 176 14.98 14.11 -2.66
N ASP A 177 15.72 14.55 -1.64
CA ASP A 177 16.96 13.88 -1.22
C ASP A 177 16.77 12.43 -0.72
N ILE A 178 15.58 12.10 -0.20
CA ILE A 178 15.28 10.75 0.34
C ILE A 178 14.17 10.00 -0.39
N LEU A 179 13.45 10.66 -1.31
CA LEU A 179 12.36 10.01 -2.07
C LEU A 179 12.09 10.71 -3.40
N THR A 180 11.62 9.92 -4.35
CA THR A 180 10.99 10.41 -5.58
C THR A 180 9.48 10.14 -5.49
N VAL A 181 8.68 11.17 -5.80
CA VAL A 181 7.21 11.05 -5.85
C VAL A 181 6.75 11.21 -7.29
N LEU A 182 6.06 10.21 -7.81
CA LEU A 182 5.53 10.19 -9.17
C LEU A 182 4.08 10.69 -9.20
N PRO A 183 3.62 11.32 -10.31
CA PRO A 183 2.26 11.83 -10.40
C PRO A 183 1.21 10.70 -10.40
N THR A 184 -0.01 11.01 -9.94
CA THR A 184 -1.15 10.08 -9.80
C THR A 184 -1.49 9.35 -11.09
N ARG A 185 -1.20 9.93 -12.26
CA ARG A 185 -1.43 9.29 -13.56
C ARG A 185 -0.61 8.01 -13.75
N ARG A 186 0.52 7.83 -13.04
CA ARG A 186 1.37 6.62 -13.10
C ARG A 186 0.75 5.45 -12.33
N LEU A 187 0.06 5.70 -11.21
CA LEU A 187 -0.69 4.71 -10.45
C LEU A 187 -2.06 5.27 -10.09
N LYS A 188 -3.11 4.83 -10.74
CA LYS A 188 -4.47 5.33 -10.49
C LYS A 188 -4.91 5.09 -9.05
N PRO A 189 -5.31 6.13 -8.32
CA PRO A 189 -5.75 5.98 -6.93
C PRO A 189 -7.11 5.26 -6.80
N ARG A 190 -7.92 5.21 -7.86
CA ARG A 190 -9.23 4.53 -7.89
C ARG A 190 -9.71 4.28 -9.31
N LYS A 191 -10.60 3.28 -9.47
CA LYS A 191 -11.20 2.89 -10.76
C LYS A 191 -11.81 4.05 -11.56
N ARG A 192 -12.40 5.05 -10.89
CA ARG A 192 -13.07 6.20 -11.54
C ARG A 192 -12.12 7.18 -12.25
N TYR A 193 -10.83 7.16 -11.92
CA TYR A 193 -9.86 8.02 -12.59
C TYR A 193 -9.56 7.49 -14.00
N PRO A 194 -9.36 8.37 -15.00
CA PRO A 194 -9.00 7.95 -16.35
C PRO A 194 -7.64 7.26 -16.34
N ARG A 195 -7.47 6.28 -17.20
CA ARG A 195 -6.19 5.60 -17.39
C ARG A 195 -5.35 6.38 -18.40
N SER A 196 -4.18 6.85 -17.98
CA SER A 196 -3.17 7.42 -18.89
C SER A 196 -2.40 6.30 -19.63
N LYS A 197 -1.67 6.65 -20.69
CA LYS A 197 -0.87 5.70 -21.46
C LYS A 197 0.26 5.09 -20.63
N ASP A 198 0.83 5.86 -19.71
CA ASP A 198 1.94 5.50 -18.83
C ASP A 198 1.49 4.97 -17.45
N CYS A 199 0.19 4.67 -17.30
CA CYS A 199 -0.38 4.14 -16.08
C CYS A 199 -0.01 2.66 -15.89
N ILE A 200 0.71 2.35 -14.81
CA ILE A 200 1.16 0.98 -14.50
C ILE A 200 0.10 0.12 -13.80
N GLY A 201 -0.86 0.74 -13.14
CA GLY A 201 -1.89 0.01 -12.38
C GLY A 201 -2.93 0.90 -11.71
N GLU A 202 -3.77 0.27 -10.92
CA GLU A 202 -4.79 0.97 -10.09
C GLU A 202 -4.85 0.39 -8.69
N HIS A 203 -5.07 1.26 -7.71
CA HIS A 203 -5.43 0.88 -6.36
C HIS A 203 -6.95 0.72 -6.26
N ARG A 204 -7.43 -0.52 -6.06
CA ARG A 204 -8.87 -0.83 -6.05
C ARG A 204 -9.61 -0.46 -4.78
N VAL A 205 -8.90 -0.01 -3.77
CA VAL A 205 -9.36 0.49 -2.47
C VAL A 205 -10.50 -0.33 -1.88
N VAL A 206 -10.20 -1.49 -1.34
CA VAL A 206 -11.19 -2.30 -0.60
C VAL A 206 -11.55 -1.62 0.72
N GLY A 207 -10.58 -0.95 1.37
CA GLY A 207 -10.78 -0.12 2.57
C GLY A 207 -11.46 -0.87 3.69
N SER A 208 -10.95 -2.04 4.07
CA SER A 208 -11.48 -2.91 5.12
C SER A 208 -11.48 -2.25 6.52
N TRP A 209 -10.66 -1.25 6.73
CA TRP A 209 -10.49 -0.53 8.00
C TRP A 209 -11.54 0.58 8.24
N ARG A 210 -12.28 1.01 7.21
CA ARG A 210 -13.30 2.08 7.33
C ARG A 210 -14.62 1.53 7.87
N LYS A 211 -15.17 2.13 8.94
CA LYS A 211 -16.57 1.93 9.33
C LYS A 211 -17.45 2.51 8.23
N ARG A 212 -18.27 1.68 7.56
CA ARG A 212 -19.18 2.12 6.49
C ARG A 212 -20.61 2.05 6.96
N PRO A 213 -21.47 3.02 6.59
CA PRO A 213 -22.91 2.93 6.77
C PRO A 213 -23.46 1.64 6.13
N LEU A 214 -24.51 1.06 6.72
CA LEU A 214 -25.07 -0.25 6.33
C LEU A 214 -25.40 -0.32 4.82
N GLY A 215 -25.97 0.73 4.26
CA GLY A 215 -26.30 0.82 2.83
C GLY A 215 -25.08 0.70 1.91
N ARG A 216 -23.96 1.37 2.22
CA ARG A 216 -22.70 1.24 1.46
C ARG A 216 -22.04 -0.13 1.61
N ARG A 217 -22.30 -0.84 2.71
CA ARG A 217 -21.81 -2.23 2.90
C ARG A 217 -22.54 -3.19 1.95
N ILE A 218 -23.84 -3.02 1.77
CA ILE A 218 -24.68 -3.83 0.86
C ILE A 218 -24.27 -3.58 -0.60
N THR A 219 -24.14 -2.31 -1.01
CA THR A 219 -23.75 -1.96 -2.39
C THR A 219 -22.37 -2.53 -2.75
N LYS A 220 -21.37 -2.42 -1.85
CA LYS A 220 -20.06 -3.04 -2.09
C LYS A 220 -20.13 -4.57 -2.14
N ARG A 221 -20.96 -5.21 -1.32
CA ARG A 221 -21.13 -6.66 -1.35
C ARG A 221 -21.70 -7.13 -2.69
N ILE A 222 -22.62 -6.37 -3.26
CA ILE A 222 -23.17 -6.62 -4.60
C ILE A 222 -22.10 -6.41 -5.68
N GLU A 223 -21.33 -5.32 -5.63
CA GLU A 223 -20.20 -5.08 -6.55
C GLU A 223 -19.14 -6.19 -6.47
N HIS A 224 -18.84 -6.69 -5.28
CA HIS A 224 -17.92 -7.82 -5.08
C HIS A 224 -18.45 -9.11 -5.71
N LEU A 225 -19.75 -9.41 -5.52
CA LEU A 225 -20.40 -10.54 -6.17
C LEU A 225 -20.33 -10.47 -7.70
N TRP A 226 -20.65 -9.32 -8.29
CA TRP A 226 -20.56 -9.11 -9.74
C TRP A 226 -19.13 -9.26 -10.28
N ARG A 227 -18.12 -8.82 -9.54
CA ARG A 227 -16.70 -9.02 -9.91
C ARG A 227 -16.30 -10.48 -9.83
N ALA A 228 -16.76 -11.20 -8.81
CA ALA A 228 -16.52 -12.63 -8.67
C ALA A 228 -17.13 -13.43 -9.83
N VAL A 229 -18.36 -13.12 -10.22
CA VAL A 229 -19.03 -13.72 -11.38
C VAL A 229 -18.28 -13.44 -12.67
N ARG A 230 -17.87 -12.18 -12.92
CA ARG A 230 -17.05 -11.83 -14.09
C ARG A 230 -15.71 -12.56 -14.11
N TYR A 231 -15.03 -12.65 -12.98
CA TYR A 231 -13.76 -13.39 -12.90
C TYR A 231 -13.95 -14.87 -13.23
N ALA A 232 -14.98 -15.51 -12.67
CA ALA A 232 -15.29 -16.91 -12.94
C ALA A 232 -15.67 -17.19 -14.40
N ILE A 233 -16.28 -16.21 -15.11
CA ILE A 233 -16.64 -16.34 -16.54
C ILE A 233 -15.40 -16.18 -17.45
N CYS A 234 -14.46 -15.28 -17.10
CA CYS A 234 -13.30 -14.99 -17.93
C CYS A 234 -12.13 -15.98 -17.75
N HIS A 235 -12.21 -16.88 -16.78
CA HIS A 235 -11.13 -17.84 -16.44
C HIS A 235 -11.60 -19.31 -16.47
N LYS A 236 -12.74 -19.56 -17.12
CA LYS A 236 -13.16 -20.88 -17.64
C LYS A 236 -12.79 -20.98 -19.12
#